data_b43f46c520d550c8068ab56336076edb
#
_entry.id   b43f46c520d550c8068ab56336076edb
#
_cell.length_a   1.000
_cell.length_b   1.000
_cell.length_c   1.000
_cell.angle_alpha   90.00
_cell.angle_beta   90.00
_cell.angle_gamma   90.00
#
_symmetry.space_group_name_H-M   'P 1'
#
loop_
_entity.id
_entity.type
_entity.pdbx_description
1 polymer ?
#
loop_
_entity_poly.entity_id
_entity_poly.type
_entity_poly.pdbx_seq_one_letter_code
_entity_poly.pdbx_strand_id
1 'polypeptide(L)'
;MGDPASGSAPAITLYSTAVCPYCVAAKNFLKSKGRSWTEVRIDLDPAEREKMVARTRRTSVPQIFVGDTHVGGYDDMMALHRAGKLELLLAGASA
;
A
#
# COMPACT_ATOMS: atom_id res chain seq x y z
N MET A 1 -21.54 -4.61 -9.47
CA MET A 1 -21.14 -4.48 -9.12
C MET A 1 -20.69 -4.01 -8.28
N GLY A 2 -20.45 -3.53 -8.67
CA GLY A 2 -19.54 -3.04 -7.76
C GLY A 2 -20.15 -3.17 -6.54
N ASP A 3 -19.78 -3.78 -6.00
CA ASP A 3 -20.23 -4.14 -4.79
C ASP A 3 -20.16 -2.99 -3.82
N PRO A 4 -21.24 -2.59 -3.24
CA PRO A 4 -21.23 -1.48 -2.31
C PRO A 4 -20.35 -1.71 -1.13
N ALA A 5 -20.26 -2.94 -0.68
CA ALA A 5 -19.39 -3.20 0.43
C ALA A 5 -17.95 -3.00 0.07
N SER A 6 -17.57 -3.38 -1.14
CA SER A 6 -16.20 -3.11 -1.57
C SER A 6 -16.03 -1.62 -1.81
N GLY A 7 -17.09 -0.91 -2.14
CA GLY A 7 -17.00 0.52 -2.28
C GLY A 7 -16.68 1.24 -1.00
N SER A 8 -16.95 0.64 0.14
CA SER A 8 -16.65 1.27 1.41
C SER A 8 -15.22 1.06 1.87
N ALA A 9 -14.50 0.13 1.25
CA ALA A 9 -13.12 -0.14 1.61
C ALA A 9 -12.21 0.41 0.51
N PRO A 10 -11.26 1.27 0.84
CA PRO A 10 -10.40 1.86 -0.18
C PRO A 10 -9.49 0.82 -0.80
N ALA A 11 -9.14 1.03 -2.05
CA ALA A 11 -8.20 0.18 -2.75
C ALA A 11 -6.80 0.38 -2.19
N ILE A 12 -6.03 -0.69 -2.13
CA ILE A 12 -4.66 -0.63 -1.69
C ILE A 12 -3.76 -0.78 -2.91
N THR A 13 -2.79 0.10 -3.05
CA THR A 13 -1.78 0.02 -4.10
C THR A 13 -0.42 -0.15 -3.47
N LEU A 14 0.36 -1.09 -3.96
CA LEU A 14 1.67 -1.40 -3.41
C LEU A 14 2.68 -1.42 -4.54
N TYR A 15 3.62 -0.49 -4.50
CA TYR A 15 4.73 -0.47 -5.45
C TYR A 15 5.83 -1.39 -4.95
N SER A 16 6.35 -2.24 -5.84
CA SER A 16 7.31 -3.27 -5.43
C SER A 16 8.33 -3.56 -6.52
N THR A 17 9.30 -4.39 -6.18
CA THR A 17 10.25 -4.94 -7.14
C THR A 17 10.32 -6.45 -6.93
N ALA A 18 11.02 -7.15 -7.85
CA ALA A 18 11.10 -8.60 -7.82
C ALA A 18 11.79 -9.12 -6.55
N VAL A 19 12.84 -8.45 -6.12
CA VAL A 19 13.62 -8.88 -4.96
C VAL A 19 13.52 -7.79 -3.90
N CYS A 20 12.58 -7.98 -2.99
CA CYS A 20 12.32 -6.97 -1.97
C CYS A 20 11.73 -7.64 -0.74
N PRO A 21 12.58 -7.96 0.25
CA PRO A 21 12.08 -8.63 1.47
C PRO A 21 11.01 -7.84 2.20
N TYR A 22 11.15 -6.52 2.27
CA TYR A 22 10.14 -5.70 2.92
C TYR A 22 8.85 -5.63 2.13
N CYS A 23 8.92 -5.75 0.80
CA CYS A 23 7.71 -5.86 0.00
C CYS A 23 6.97 -7.16 0.33
N VAL A 24 7.71 -8.25 0.47
CA VAL A 24 7.11 -9.53 0.86
C VAL A 24 6.47 -9.43 2.24
N ALA A 25 7.19 -8.82 3.19
CA ALA A 25 6.66 -8.64 4.54
C ALA A 25 5.38 -7.81 4.53
N ALA A 26 5.36 -6.73 3.75
CA ALA A 26 4.17 -5.88 3.65
C ALA A 26 3.00 -6.64 3.06
N LYS A 27 3.24 -7.41 2.01
CA LYS A 27 2.18 -8.20 1.38
C LYS A 27 1.63 -9.26 2.33
N ASN A 28 2.51 -9.94 3.04
CA ASN A 28 2.08 -10.93 4.01
C ASN A 28 1.25 -10.31 5.12
N PHE A 29 1.64 -9.13 5.58
CA PHE A 29 0.88 -8.45 6.61
C PHE A 29 -0.52 -8.08 6.12
N LEU A 30 -0.63 -7.50 4.91
CA LEU A 30 -1.92 -7.16 4.36
C LEU A 30 -2.79 -8.39 4.17
N LYS A 31 -2.18 -9.49 3.73
CA LYS A 31 -2.90 -10.74 3.56
C LYS A 31 -3.44 -11.23 4.89
N SER A 32 -2.66 -11.10 5.97
CA SER A 32 -3.11 -11.52 7.30
C SER A 32 -4.28 -10.69 7.80
N LYS A 33 -4.46 -9.48 7.25
CA LYS A 33 -5.59 -8.62 7.56
C LYS A 33 -6.79 -8.89 6.66
N GLY A 34 -6.71 -9.91 5.81
CA GLY A 34 -7.79 -10.22 4.88
C GLY A 34 -7.93 -9.24 3.75
N ARG A 35 -6.86 -8.50 3.43
CA ARG A 35 -6.92 -7.47 2.40
C ARG A 35 -6.14 -7.91 1.17
N SER A 36 -6.61 -7.45 0.03
CA SER A 36 -5.89 -7.59 -1.23
C SER A 36 -5.42 -6.22 -1.68
N TRP A 37 -4.58 -6.21 -2.70
CA TRP A 37 -3.97 -4.96 -3.18
C TRP A 37 -3.69 -5.09 -4.66
N THR A 38 -3.46 -3.93 -5.29
CA THR A 38 -2.93 -3.87 -6.65
C THR A 38 -1.42 -3.72 -6.53
N GLU A 39 -0.69 -4.64 -7.11
CA GLU A 39 0.77 -4.59 -7.07
C GLU A 39 1.29 -3.95 -8.35
N VAL A 40 2.17 -2.95 -8.20
CA VAL A 40 2.76 -2.26 -9.33
C VAL A 40 4.27 -2.50 -9.28
N ARG A 41 4.77 -3.26 -10.25
CA ARG A 41 6.19 -3.62 -10.32
C ARG A 41 6.96 -2.52 -11.03
N ILE A 42 7.69 -1.74 -10.26
CA ILE A 42 8.43 -0.62 -10.82
C ILE A 42 9.72 -1.05 -11.51
N ASP A 43 10.15 -2.28 -11.28
CA ASP A 43 11.31 -2.81 -11.98
C ASP A 43 10.97 -3.27 -13.39
N LEU A 44 9.68 -3.45 -13.69
CA LEU A 44 9.22 -3.84 -15.02
C LEU A 44 8.77 -2.65 -15.86
N ASP A 45 8.48 -1.53 -15.23
CA ASP A 45 7.92 -0.37 -15.93
C ASP A 45 8.51 0.92 -15.37
N PRO A 46 9.47 1.52 -16.09
CA PRO A 46 10.10 2.77 -15.63
C PRO A 46 9.12 3.92 -15.45
N ALA A 47 8.04 3.96 -16.23
CA ALA A 47 7.04 5.01 -16.07
C ALA A 47 6.33 4.90 -14.73
N GLU A 48 6.09 3.69 -14.27
CA GLU A 48 5.49 3.51 -12.95
C GLU A 48 6.44 3.89 -11.82
N ARG A 49 7.74 3.67 -12.03
CA ARG A 49 8.73 4.13 -11.06
C ARG A 49 8.72 5.65 -10.95
N GLU A 50 8.64 6.33 -12.09
CA GLU A 50 8.58 7.78 -12.08
C GLU A 50 7.32 8.29 -11.37
N LYS A 51 6.20 7.62 -11.59
CA LYS A 51 4.96 7.98 -10.89
C LYS A 51 5.11 7.80 -9.38
N MET A 52 5.71 6.70 -8.96
CA MET A 52 5.93 6.46 -7.55
C MET A 52 6.78 7.57 -6.94
N VAL A 53 7.90 7.91 -7.58
CA VAL A 53 8.77 8.95 -7.06
C VAL A 53 8.06 10.29 -7.01
N ALA A 54 7.28 10.61 -8.04
CA ALA A 54 6.53 11.86 -8.07
C ALA A 54 5.49 11.93 -6.94
N ARG A 55 4.84 10.81 -6.66
CA ARG A 55 3.79 10.77 -5.64
C ARG A 55 4.34 10.71 -4.22
N THR A 56 5.47 10.06 -4.01
CA THR A 56 5.98 9.77 -2.67
C THR A 56 7.21 10.59 -2.29
N ARG A 57 7.91 11.12 -3.28
CA ARG A 57 9.21 11.74 -3.09
C ARG A 57 10.24 10.76 -2.53
N ARG A 58 10.02 9.46 -2.74
CA ARG A 58 10.92 8.40 -2.30
C ARG A 58 11.24 7.48 -3.46
N THR A 59 12.38 6.82 -3.38
CA THR A 59 12.84 5.88 -4.39
C THR A 59 12.82 4.44 -3.90
N SER A 60 12.55 4.23 -2.62
CA SER A 60 12.55 2.89 -2.02
C SER A 60 11.21 2.20 -2.22
N VAL A 61 11.23 0.88 -2.12
CA VAL A 61 10.02 0.05 -2.10
C VAL A 61 10.04 -0.79 -0.83
N PRO A 62 8.89 -1.20 -0.31
CA PRO A 62 7.56 -0.94 -0.85
C PRO A 62 7.12 0.50 -0.61
N GLN A 63 6.20 0.97 -1.44
CA GLN A 63 5.47 2.20 -1.18
C GLN A 63 4.00 1.84 -1.25
N ILE A 64 3.26 2.15 -0.20
CA ILE A 64 1.90 1.67 -0.01
C ILE A 64 0.95 2.84 0.04
N PHE A 65 -0.15 2.72 -0.70
CA PHE A 65 -1.23 3.69 -0.68
C PHE A 65 -2.51 2.99 -0.27
N VAL A 66 -3.30 3.66 0.55
CA VAL A 66 -4.66 3.23 0.86
C VAL A 66 -5.57 4.32 0.30
N GLY A 67 -6.23 4.02 -0.82
CA GLY A 67 -6.90 5.05 -1.59
C GLY A 67 -5.88 6.07 -2.05
N ASP A 68 -6.12 7.33 -1.73
CA ASP A 68 -5.19 8.41 -2.07
C ASP A 68 -4.19 8.71 -0.94
N THR A 69 -4.29 8.01 0.17
CA THR A 69 -3.45 8.26 1.33
C THR A 69 -2.12 7.51 1.19
N HIS A 70 -1.03 8.25 1.22
CA HIS A 70 0.30 7.65 1.19
C HIS A 70 0.67 7.13 2.58
N VAL A 71 0.70 5.82 2.74
CA VAL A 71 1.10 5.20 3.99
C VAL A 71 2.61 5.22 4.13
N GLY A 72 3.31 4.91 3.05
CA GLY A 72 4.78 4.85 3.06
C GLY A 72 5.28 3.44 2.89
N GLY A 73 6.41 3.12 3.52
CA GLY A 73 7.00 1.81 3.45
C GLY A 73 6.46 0.86 4.51
N TYR A 74 7.13 -0.28 4.63
CA TYR A 74 6.73 -1.28 5.59
C TYR A 74 6.77 -0.74 7.03
N ASP A 75 7.86 -0.03 7.38
CA ASP A 75 7.99 0.50 8.74
C ASP A 75 6.91 1.53 9.05
N ASP A 76 6.59 2.37 8.06
CA ASP A 76 5.53 3.36 8.24
C ASP A 76 4.19 2.69 8.46
N MET A 77 3.91 1.63 7.69
CA MET A 77 2.68 0.88 7.83
C MET A 77 2.58 0.23 9.21
N MET A 78 3.68 -0.35 9.68
CA MET A 78 3.69 -0.99 10.98
C MET A 78 3.55 0.01 12.12
N ALA A 79 4.10 1.22 11.95
CA ALA A 79 3.91 2.28 12.93
C ALA A 79 2.45 2.68 13.05
N LEU A 80 1.77 2.81 11.93
CA LEU A 80 0.33 3.09 11.94
C LEU A 80 -0.46 1.96 12.57
N HIS A 81 -0.06 0.73 12.28
CA HIS A 81 -0.73 -0.43 12.86
C HIS A 81 -0.61 -0.41 14.40
N ARG A 82 0.59 -0.17 14.91
CA ARG A 82 0.82 -0.14 16.35
C ARG A 82 0.07 1.02 17.02
N ALA A 83 -0.15 2.11 16.28
CA ALA A 83 -0.90 3.24 16.81
C ALA A 83 -2.42 3.05 16.70
N GLY A 84 -2.88 1.94 16.12
CA GLY A 84 -4.30 1.68 15.94
C GLY A 84 -4.93 2.49 14.83
N LYS A 85 -4.12 3.09 13.95
CA LYS A 85 -4.62 3.96 12.89
C LYS A 85 -4.71 3.28 11.55
N LEU A 86 -3.93 2.22 11.33
CA LEU A 86 -3.93 1.56 10.03
C LEU A 86 -5.28 0.94 9.73
N GLU A 87 -5.88 0.27 10.70
CA GLU A 87 -7.16 -0.37 10.51
C GLU A 87 -8.25 0.64 10.15
N LEU A 88 -8.16 1.84 10.69
CA LEU A 88 -9.10 2.90 10.33
C LEU A 88 -8.95 3.29 8.86
N LEU A 89 -7.72 3.43 8.39
CA LEU A 89 -7.48 3.73 6.98
C LEU A 89 -7.99 2.61 6.10
N LEU A 90 -7.72 1.37 6.46
CA LEU A 90 -8.15 0.21 5.67
C LEU A 90 -9.66 0.11 5.61
N ALA A 91 -10.35 0.60 6.63
CA ALA A 91 -11.81 0.60 6.66
C ALA A 91 -12.42 1.81 5.96
N GLY A 92 -11.59 2.73 5.48
CA GLY A 92 -12.08 3.91 4.77
C GLY A 92 -12.29 5.12 5.63
N ALA A 93 -11.94 5.06 6.91
CA ALA A 93 -12.08 6.21 7.77
C ALA A 93 -10.94 7.20 7.55
N SER A 94 -11.25 8.48 7.67
CA SER A 94 -10.22 9.49 7.62
C SER A 94 -9.42 9.46 8.90
N ALA A 95 -8.13 9.57 8.76
CA ALA A 95 -7.29 9.60 9.94
C ALA A 95 -7.15 11.00 10.49
#